data_498b7a80a1e01c7a7b62e46dd767be01
#
_entry.id   498b7a80a1e01c7a7b62e46dd767be01
#
_cell.length_a   1.000
_cell.length_b   1.000
_cell.length_c   1.000
_cell.angle_alpha   90.00
_cell.angle_beta   90.00
_cell.angle_gamma   90.00
#
_symmetry.space_group_name_H-M   'P 1'
#
loop_
_entity.id
_entity.type
_entity.pdbx_description
1 polymer ?
#
loop_
_entity_poly.entity_id
_entity_poly.type
_entity_poly.pdbx_seq_one_letter_code
_entity_poly.pdbx_strand_id
1 'polypeptide(L)'
;AESWEALSDSPLKSAEKLRCKNFLALGFMFYVYDRPLEPTIRFLKKKWGKRLPAVAEANVKVLEAGYYIGETMEQVRNRYQVAQAPFEPGKYRRVSGNQSLVYGLLTGGKKANREVFYAGYPITPASPILEGFARLKNHGVKTVQAEDEIAAMGVAIGASFSGDLAICATSGPGVCLKSEFIGLAVIAELPMVICNVQRGGPSTGLPTKTEQGDLLQVLYGRNGD
;
A
#
# COMPACT_ATOMS: atom_id res chain seq x y z
N ALA A 1 -20.09 -17.29 -14.74
CA ALA A 1 -20.76 -17.54 -16.03
C ALA A 1 -20.54 -16.35 -16.95
N GLU A 2 -21.08 -15.19 -16.68
CA GLU A 2 -21.13 -14.00 -17.55
C GLU A 2 -19.76 -13.44 -18.00
N SER A 3 -18.74 -13.45 -17.14
CA SER A 3 -17.39 -13.06 -17.56
C SER A 3 -16.75 -14.02 -18.57
N TRP A 4 -17.20 -15.28 -18.59
CA TRP A 4 -16.78 -16.28 -19.57
C TRP A 4 -17.50 -16.12 -20.90
N GLU A 5 -18.76 -15.76 -20.87
CA GLU A 5 -19.57 -15.50 -22.04
C GLU A 5 -19.05 -14.29 -22.82
N ALA A 6 -18.70 -13.21 -22.12
CA ALA A 6 -18.07 -12.03 -22.72
C ALA A 6 -16.69 -12.32 -23.35
N LEU A 7 -16.05 -13.42 -23.01
CA LEU A 7 -14.74 -13.85 -23.50
C LEU A 7 -14.80 -15.15 -24.32
N SER A 8 -15.97 -15.56 -24.82
CA SER A 8 -16.12 -16.76 -25.66
C SER A 8 -15.10 -16.78 -26.81
N ASP A 9 -15.01 -15.68 -27.54
CA ASP A 9 -14.17 -15.52 -28.73
C ASP A 9 -12.75 -15.02 -28.44
N SER A 10 -12.36 -14.91 -27.16
CA SER A 10 -11.05 -14.42 -26.80
C SER A 10 -9.99 -15.50 -26.96
N PRO A 11 -8.79 -15.18 -27.54
CA PRO A 11 -7.69 -16.13 -27.71
C PRO A 11 -6.98 -16.47 -26.38
N LEU A 12 -7.39 -15.88 -25.26
CA LEU A 12 -6.78 -16.08 -23.96
C LEU A 12 -7.06 -17.50 -23.41
N LYS A 13 -6.08 -18.05 -22.70
CA LYS A 13 -6.25 -19.31 -21.96
C LYS A 13 -7.21 -19.15 -20.80
N SER A 14 -7.83 -20.24 -20.35
CA SER A 14 -8.79 -20.24 -19.23
C SER A 14 -8.31 -19.52 -17.98
N ALA A 15 -7.06 -19.74 -17.57
CA ALA A 15 -6.47 -19.07 -16.42
C ALA A 15 -6.32 -17.54 -16.59
N GLU A 16 -6.09 -17.08 -17.82
CA GLU A 16 -5.99 -15.65 -18.14
C GLU A 16 -7.38 -15.00 -18.19
N LYS A 17 -8.37 -15.70 -18.77
CA LYS A 17 -9.77 -15.27 -18.75
C LYS A 17 -10.25 -15.08 -17.31
N LEU A 18 -9.92 -16.01 -16.40
CA LEU A 18 -10.30 -15.92 -15.00
C LEU A 18 -9.74 -14.67 -14.29
N ARG A 19 -8.57 -14.19 -14.68
CA ARG A 19 -7.98 -12.96 -14.12
C ARG A 19 -8.74 -11.70 -14.48
N CYS A 20 -9.55 -11.73 -15.56
CA CYS A 20 -10.36 -10.58 -15.97
C CYS A 20 -11.62 -10.38 -15.11
N LYS A 21 -12.01 -11.34 -14.26
CA LYS A 21 -13.25 -11.29 -13.45
C LYS A 21 -13.43 -10.02 -12.62
N ASN A 22 -12.30 -9.43 -12.15
CA ASN A 22 -12.35 -8.22 -11.33
C ASN A 22 -12.85 -7.01 -12.13
N PHE A 23 -12.67 -7.01 -13.46
CA PHE A 23 -13.18 -5.95 -14.32
C PHE A 23 -14.68 -6.08 -14.56
N LEU A 24 -15.26 -7.28 -14.43
CA LEU A 24 -16.71 -7.43 -14.44
C LEU A 24 -17.32 -6.70 -13.23
N ALA A 25 -16.81 -6.99 -12.04
CA ALA A 25 -17.27 -6.33 -10.83
C ALA A 25 -17.04 -4.81 -10.87
N LEU A 26 -15.91 -4.38 -11.44
CA LEU A 26 -15.63 -2.95 -11.60
C LEU A 26 -16.60 -2.27 -12.56
N GLY A 27 -16.92 -2.90 -13.68
CA GLY A 27 -17.91 -2.40 -14.63
C GLY A 27 -19.30 -2.26 -14.00
N PHE A 28 -19.74 -3.28 -13.27
CA PHE A 28 -20.98 -3.23 -12.51
C PHE A 28 -21.00 -2.07 -11.51
N MET A 29 -19.92 -1.90 -10.74
CA MET A 29 -19.80 -0.76 -9.80
C MET A 29 -19.82 0.58 -10.52
N PHE A 30 -19.24 0.68 -11.73
CA PHE A 30 -19.29 1.92 -12.51
C PHE A 30 -20.73 2.27 -12.93
N TYR A 31 -21.55 1.27 -13.26
CA TYR A 31 -22.97 1.50 -13.48
C TYR A 31 -23.67 2.01 -12.21
N VAL A 32 -23.49 1.31 -11.09
CA VAL A 32 -24.12 1.66 -9.80
C VAL A 32 -23.76 3.08 -9.35
N TYR A 33 -22.51 3.51 -9.57
CA TYR A 33 -22.01 4.82 -9.15
C TYR A 33 -21.94 5.86 -10.28
N ASP A 34 -22.63 5.62 -11.38
CA ASP A 34 -22.71 6.52 -12.54
C ASP A 34 -21.33 7.03 -13.00
N ARG A 35 -20.37 6.11 -13.16
CA ARG A 35 -18.99 6.43 -13.53
C ARG A 35 -18.73 6.12 -15.00
N PRO A 36 -18.04 7.02 -15.73
CA PRO A 36 -17.68 6.80 -17.11
C PRO A 36 -16.64 5.70 -17.26
N LEU A 37 -16.78 4.84 -18.26
CA LEU A 37 -15.84 3.74 -18.56
C LEU A 37 -14.56 4.22 -19.25
N GLU A 38 -14.62 5.31 -20.03
CA GLU A 38 -13.56 5.77 -20.93
C GLU A 38 -12.20 6.00 -20.24
N PRO A 39 -12.12 6.58 -19.03
CA PRO A 39 -10.83 6.76 -18.36
C PRO A 39 -10.15 5.42 -18.06
N THR A 40 -10.93 4.41 -17.65
CA THR A 40 -10.42 3.06 -17.38
C THR A 40 -10.04 2.35 -18.65
N ILE A 41 -10.83 2.45 -19.71
CA ILE A 41 -10.52 1.89 -21.03
C ILE A 41 -9.21 2.48 -21.57
N ARG A 42 -9.03 3.79 -21.51
CA ARG A 42 -7.76 4.44 -21.89
C ARG A 42 -6.58 3.94 -21.08
N PHE A 43 -6.77 3.76 -19.76
CA PHE A 43 -5.73 3.21 -18.89
C PHE A 43 -5.35 1.77 -19.28
N LEU A 44 -6.32 0.91 -19.53
CA LEU A 44 -6.10 -0.49 -19.93
C LEU A 44 -5.33 -0.57 -21.25
N LYS A 45 -5.75 0.20 -22.25
CA LYS A 45 -5.09 0.28 -23.55
C LYS A 45 -3.66 0.83 -23.43
N LYS A 46 -3.43 1.84 -22.59
CA LYS A 46 -2.09 2.39 -22.33
C LYS A 46 -1.18 1.38 -21.63
N LYS A 47 -1.71 0.65 -20.66
CA LYS A 47 -0.93 -0.27 -19.81
C LYS A 47 -0.53 -1.54 -20.54
N TRP A 48 -1.46 -2.14 -21.28
CA TRP A 48 -1.24 -3.46 -21.87
C TRP A 48 -1.34 -3.48 -23.40
N GLY A 49 -1.94 -2.48 -24.04
CA GLY A 49 -2.23 -2.49 -25.48
C GLY A 49 -1.03 -2.74 -26.38
N LYS A 50 0.17 -2.26 -25.99
CA LYS A 50 1.40 -2.50 -26.78
C LYS A 50 2.04 -3.88 -26.54
N ARG A 51 2.00 -4.38 -25.30
CA ARG A 51 2.71 -5.62 -24.90
C ARG A 51 1.81 -6.86 -24.92
N LEU A 52 0.55 -6.70 -24.58
CA LEU A 52 -0.43 -7.77 -24.39
C LEU A 52 -1.80 -7.30 -24.91
N PRO A 53 -1.96 -7.05 -26.24
CA PRO A 53 -3.19 -6.47 -26.79
C PRO A 53 -4.43 -7.31 -26.51
N ALA A 54 -4.33 -8.63 -26.60
CA ALA A 54 -5.44 -9.55 -26.28
C ALA A 54 -5.90 -9.44 -24.82
N VAL A 55 -4.98 -9.22 -23.88
CA VAL A 55 -5.29 -9.01 -22.46
C VAL A 55 -5.97 -7.66 -22.26
N ALA A 56 -5.50 -6.60 -22.94
CA ALA A 56 -6.14 -5.29 -22.86
C ALA A 56 -7.57 -5.33 -23.37
N GLU A 57 -7.79 -5.96 -24.53
CA GLU A 57 -9.10 -6.09 -25.14
C GLU A 57 -10.05 -6.94 -24.29
N ALA A 58 -9.59 -8.08 -23.78
CA ALA A 58 -10.37 -8.93 -22.90
C ALA A 58 -10.85 -8.20 -21.64
N ASN A 59 -9.96 -7.43 -21.00
CA ASN A 59 -10.33 -6.65 -19.81
C ASN A 59 -11.33 -5.52 -20.15
N VAL A 60 -11.23 -4.90 -21.32
CA VAL A 60 -12.21 -3.90 -21.77
C VAL A 60 -13.57 -4.56 -21.99
N LYS A 61 -13.63 -5.67 -22.73
CA LYS A 61 -14.89 -6.40 -22.98
C LYS A 61 -15.58 -6.80 -21.68
N VAL A 62 -14.81 -7.32 -20.72
CA VAL A 62 -15.37 -7.75 -19.41
C VAL A 62 -15.81 -6.54 -18.57
N LEU A 63 -15.11 -5.42 -18.65
CA LEU A 63 -15.52 -4.17 -17.98
C LEU A 63 -16.87 -3.66 -18.54
N GLU A 64 -17.00 -3.62 -19.86
CA GLU A 64 -18.23 -3.22 -20.55
C GLU A 64 -19.38 -4.18 -20.24
N ALA A 65 -19.13 -5.50 -20.29
CA ALA A 65 -20.12 -6.50 -19.92
C ALA A 65 -20.62 -6.30 -18.48
N GLY A 66 -19.73 -6.02 -17.52
CA GLY A 66 -20.13 -5.73 -16.15
C GLY A 66 -21.02 -4.48 -16.03
N TYR A 67 -20.75 -3.44 -16.81
CA TYR A 67 -21.57 -2.24 -16.86
C TYR A 67 -22.99 -2.54 -17.39
N TYR A 68 -23.08 -3.26 -18.51
CA TYR A 68 -24.37 -3.63 -19.12
C TYR A 68 -25.18 -4.61 -18.28
N ILE A 69 -24.53 -5.48 -17.52
CA ILE A 69 -25.23 -6.31 -16.52
C ILE A 69 -25.93 -5.43 -15.49
N GLY A 70 -25.25 -4.40 -14.99
CA GLY A 70 -25.86 -3.44 -14.08
C GLY A 70 -27.07 -2.73 -14.68
N GLU A 71 -27.00 -2.39 -15.96
CA GLU A 71 -28.09 -1.74 -16.71
C GLU A 71 -29.30 -2.66 -16.90
N THR A 72 -29.07 -3.95 -17.15
CA THR A 72 -30.11 -4.93 -17.41
C THR A 72 -30.70 -5.55 -16.15
N MET A 73 -30.05 -5.42 -15.01
CA MET A 73 -30.53 -5.99 -13.74
C MET A 73 -31.65 -5.14 -13.13
N GLU A 74 -32.87 -5.61 -13.12
CA GLU A 74 -34.02 -4.97 -12.48
C GLU A 74 -33.86 -4.75 -10.97
N GLN A 75 -32.93 -5.48 -10.33
CA GLN A 75 -32.63 -5.39 -8.91
C GLN A 75 -31.83 -4.13 -8.55
N VAL A 76 -31.14 -3.51 -9.51
CA VAL A 76 -30.39 -2.27 -9.29
C VAL A 76 -31.34 -1.07 -9.42
N ARG A 77 -32.14 -0.85 -8.39
CA ARG A 77 -33.14 0.23 -8.37
C ARG A 77 -32.55 1.61 -8.13
N ASN A 78 -31.41 1.69 -7.42
CA ASN A 78 -30.80 2.95 -7.04
C ASN A 78 -29.42 3.07 -7.67
N ARG A 79 -29.21 4.19 -8.36
CA ARG A 79 -27.87 4.62 -8.79
C ARG A 79 -27.38 5.73 -7.87
N TYR A 80 -26.10 5.74 -7.60
CA TYR A 80 -25.45 6.73 -6.75
C TYR A 80 -24.61 7.66 -7.61
N GLN A 81 -24.68 8.96 -7.34
CA GLN A 81 -23.80 9.92 -7.99
C GLN A 81 -22.83 10.49 -6.96
N VAL A 82 -21.53 10.38 -7.26
CA VAL A 82 -20.48 11.00 -6.45
C VAL A 82 -20.13 12.33 -7.08
N ALA A 83 -20.47 13.41 -6.40
CA ALA A 83 -20.13 14.76 -6.84
C ALA A 83 -18.62 14.93 -6.99
N GLN A 84 -18.22 15.77 -7.95
CA GLN A 84 -16.81 16.14 -8.08
C GLN A 84 -16.36 16.89 -6.83
N ALA A 85 -15.21 16.50 -6.28
CA ALA A 85 -14.65 17.20 -5.13
C ALA A 85 -14.29 18.66 -5.50
N PRO A 86 -14.61 19.64 -4.64
CA PRO A 86 -14.34 21.06 -4.89
C PRO A 86 -12.86 21.38 -4.67
N PHE A 87 -11.99 20.91 -5.56
CA PHE A 87 -10.58 21.27 -5.52
C PHE A 87 -10.34 22.59 -6.24
N GLU A 88 -9.54 23.45 -5.62
CA GLU A 88 -9.02 24.63 -6.29
C GLU A 88 -8.21 24.23 -7.54
N PRO A 89 -8.22 25.05 -8.61
CA PRO A 89 -7.40 24.77 -9.78
C PRO A 89 -5.92 24.67 -9.43
N GLY A 90 -5.26 23.59 -9.83
CA GLY A 90 -3.85 23.38 -9.48
C GLY A 90 -3.27 22.06 -9.98
N LYS A 91 -1.97 21.88 -9.71
CA LYS A 91 -1.29 20.61 -9.96
C LYS A 91 -1.33 19.76 -8.70
N TYR A 92 -1.99 18.62 -8.78
CA TYR A 92 -2.13 17.68 -7.68
C TYR A 92 -1.33 16.41 -7.94
N ARG A 93 -0.80 15.84 -6.88
CA ARG A 93 -0.15 14.53 -6.90
C ARG A 93 -0.88 13.59 -5.95
N ARG A 94 -1.28 12.44 -6.45
CA ARG A 94 -1.82 11.38 -5.61
C ARG A 94 -0.68 10.68 -4.89
N VAL A 95 -0.70 10.67 -3.57
CA VAL A 95 0.26 9.96 -2.72
C VAL A 95 -0.50 9.11 -1.69
N SER A 96 0.09 7.97 -1.30
CA SER A 96 -0.40 7.20 -0.16
C SER A 96 0.23 7.71 1.13
N GLY A 97 -0.36 7.35 2.30
CA GLY A 97 0.21 7.69 3.60
C GLY A 97 1.65 7.19 3.77
N ASN A 98 1.94 5.95 3.34
CA ASN A 98 3.30 5.40 3.37
C ASN A 98 4.29 6.21 2.52
N GLN A 99 3.88 6.68 1.34
CA GLN A 99 4.71 7.56 0.51
C GLN A 99 4.94 8.92 1.17
N SER A 100 3.91 9.49 1.79
CA SER A 100 4.02 10.75 2.53
C SER A 100 4.99 10.63 3.70
N LEU A 101 4.94 9.51 4.45
CA LEU A 101 5.90 9.22 5.52
C LEU A 101 7.34 9.20 5.00
N VAL A 102 7.61 8.49 3.91
CA VAL A 102 8.95 8.42 3.31
C VAL A 102 9.46 9.82 2.94
N TYR A 103 8.66 10.64 2.28
CA TYR A 103 9.06 11.99 1.90
C TYR A 103 9.22 12.91 3.12
N GLY A 104 8.33 12.80 4.09
CA GLY A 104 8.36 13.59 5.33
C GLY A 104 9.60 13.27 6.15
N LEU A 105 9.91 12.00 6.37
CA LEU A 105 11.07 11.55 7.14
C LEU A 105 12.39 11.92 6.46
N LEU A 106 12.49 11.77 5.14
CA LEU A 106 13.66 12.25 4.39
C LEU A 106 13.85 13.78 4.52
N THR A 107 12.75 14.52 4.41
CA THR A 107 12.79 15.98 4.56
C THR A 107 13.15 16.38 5.98
N GLY A 108 12.62 15.68 6.99
CA GLY A 108 12.95 15.86 8.40
C GLY A 108 14.43 15.64 8.68
N GLY A 109 14.99 14.54 8.18
CA GLY A 109 16.43 14.26 8.31
C GLY A 109 17.30 15.37 7.71
N LYS A 110 16.97 15.81 6.49
CA LYS A 110 17.68 16.93 5.86
C LYS A 110 17.59 18.24 6.66
N LYS A 111 16.42 18.58 7.20
CA LYS A 111 16.24 19.77 8.04
C LYS A 111 16.99 19.67 9.37
N ALA A 112 17.08 18.48 9.94
CA ALA A 112 17.83 18.20 11.16
C ALA A 112 19.35 18.06 10.92
N ASN A 113 19.81 18.16 9.69
CA ASN A 113 21.19 17.89 9.27
C ASN A 113 21.68 16.51 9.75
N ARG A 114 20.83 15.49 9.58
CA ARG A 114 21.11 14.09 9.91
C ARG A 114 20.98 13.21 8.68
N GLU A 115 21.88 12.25 8.55
CA GLU A 115 21.72 11.20 7.55
C GLU A 115 20.53 10.31 7.93
N VAL A 116 19.76 9.91 6.94
CA VAL A 116 18.61 9.04 7.16
C VAL A 116 19.03 7.60 6.95
N PHE A 117 18.85 6.79 7.96
CA PHE A 117 19.09 5.35 7.92
C PHE A 117 17.76 4.60 8.13
N TYR A 118 17.34 3.86 7.15
CA TYR A 118 16.16 3.02 7.24
C TYR A 118 16.56 1.54 7.33
N ALA A 119 16.11 0.88 8.38
CA ALA A 119 16.20 -0.56 8.52
C ALA A 119 14.80 -1.16 8.58
N GLY A 120 14.50 -2.13 7.73
CA GLY A 120 13.19 -2.75 7.67
C GLY A 120 13.23 -4.15 7.10
N TYR A 121 12.07 -4.76 7.05
CA TYR A 121 11.83 -6.10 6.53
C TYR A 121 10.48 -6.12 5.81
N PRO A 122 10.22 -7.10 4.92
CA PRO A 122 8.95 -7.18 4.21
C PRO A 122 7.80 -7.51 5.17
N ILE A 123 6.86 -6.59 5.34
CA ILE A 123 5.67 -6.75 6.19
C ILE A 123 4.48 -5.96 5.64
N THR A 124 3.34 -6.59 5.51
CA THR A 124 2.09 -5.93 5.16
C THR A 124 1.52 -5.17 6.37
N PRO A 125 1.10 -3.89 6.23
CA PRO A 125 1.09 -3.06 5.02
C PRO A 125 2.28 -2.07 4.93
N ALA A 126 3.37 -2.27 5.67
CA ALA A 126 4.51 -1.35 5.80
C ALA A 126 5.55 -1.47 4.66
N SER A 127 5.57 -2.56 3.88
CA SER A 127 6.54 -2.79 2.80
C SER A 127 6.71 -1.61 1.83
N PRO A 128 5.68 -0.82 1.47
CA PRO A 128 5.86 0.35 0.61
C PRO A 128 6.79 1.42 1.18
N ILE A 129 7.02 1.46 2.50
CA ILE A 129 8.00 2.36 3.13
C ILE A 129 9.41 1.91 2.81
N LEU A 130 9.71 0.61 2.99
CA LEU A 130 10.99 0.01 2.60
C LEU A 130 11.32 0.27 1.12
N GLU A 131 10.36 -0.04 0.23
CA GLU A 131 10.50 0.20 -1.20
C GLU A 131 10.70 1.70 -1.53
N GLY A 132 10.01 2.57 -0.81
CA GLY A 132 10.12 4.02 -0.98
C GLY A 132 11.52 4.53 -0.66
N PHE A 133 12.08 4.14 0.48
CA PHE A 133 13.45 4.51 0.86
C PHE A 133 14.49 3.91 -0.08
N ALA A 134 14.34 2.65 -0.48
CA ALA A 134 15.25 1.99 -1.41
C ALA A 134 15.33 2.72 -2.77
N ARG A 135 14.23 3.33 -3.23
CA ARG A 135 14.20 4.15 -4.47
C ARG A 135 14.87 5.51 -4.30
N LEU A 136 15.03 5.99 -3.07
CA LEU A 136 15.57 7.31 -2.76
C LEU A 136 17.06 7.29 -2.36
N LYS A 137 17.77 6.19 -2.61
CA LYS A 137 19.21 6.05 -2.30
C LYS A 137 20.08 7.22 -2.82
N ASN A 138 19.73 7.79 -3.97
CA ASN A 138 20.43 8.94 -4.56
C ASN A 138 20.22 10.27 -3.77
N HIS A 139 19.37 10.25 -2.76
CA HIS A 139 19.12 11.39 -1.86
C HIS A 139 19.83 11.27 -0.52
N GLY A 140 20.80 10.37 -0.39
CA GLY A 140 21.60 10.19 0.83
C GLY A 140 20.93 9.28 1.87
N VAL A 141 19.97 8.46 1.47
CA VAL A 141 19.32 7.50 2.38
C VAL A 141 20.07 6.18 2.34
N LYS A 142 20.47 5.71 3.50
CA LYS A 142 20.97 4.34 3.70
C LYS A 142 19.77 3.45 3.98
N THR A 143 19.60 2.38 3.21
CA THR A 143 18.45 1.46 3.34
C THR A 143 18.96 0.04 3.46
N VAL A 144 18.59 -0.64 4.55
CA VAL A 144 18.91 -2.04 4.81
C VAL A 144 17.60 -2.84 4.93
N GLN A 145 17.53 -3.94 4.19
CA GLN A 145 16.49 -4.96 4.38
C GLN A 145 17.08 -6.06 5.25
N ALA A 146 16.51 -6.24 6.43
CA ALA A 146 16.82 -7.32 7.34
C ALA A 146 15.88 -8.53 7.11
N GLU A 147 16.16 -9.63 7.78
CA GLU A 147 15.38 -10.85 7.68
C GLU A 147 14.03 -10.73 8.38
N ASP A 148 14.02 -10.16 9.58
CA ASP A 148 12.84 -10.08 10.45
C ASP A 148 12.77 -8.79 11.25
N GLU A 149 11.78 -8.73 12.14
CA GLU A 149 11.49 -7.61 13.03
C GLU A 149 12.66 -7.29 13.96
N ILE A 150 13.26 -8.30 14.54
CA ILE A 150 14.30 -8.18 15.58
C ILE A 150 15.58 -7.67 14.94
N ALA A 151 15.99 -8.32 13.84
CA ALA A 151 17.18 -7.93 13.09
C ALA A 151 17.06 -6.49 12.56
N ALA A 152 15.90 -6.11 12.00
CA ALA A 152 15.66 -4.75 11.52
C ALA A 152 15.80 -3.70 12.64
N MET A 153 15.27 -4.01 13.82
CA MET A 153 15.33 -3.09 14.96
C MET A 153 16.75 -2.97 15.50
N GLY A 154 17.48 -4.08 15.61
CA GLY A 154 18.90 -4.08 16.03
C GLY A 154 19.78 -3.26 15.11
N VAL A 155 19.60 -3.36 13.80
CA VAL A 155 20.30 -2.53 12.80
C VAL A 155 19.95 -1.05 12.98
N ALA A 156 18.67 -0.71 13.20
CA ALA A 156 18.24 0.66 13.43
C ALA A 156 18.84 1.25 14.71
N ILE A 157 18.95 0.47 15.80
CA ILE A 157 19.62 0.88 17.04
C ILE A 157 21.10 1.20 16.78
N GLY A 158 21.82 0.34 16.05
CA GLY A 158 23.20 0.58 15.67
C GLY A 158 23.38 1.87 14.86
N ALA A 159 22.47 2.15 13.94
CA ALA A 159 22.46 3.38 13.15
C ALA A 159 22.19 4.62 14.03
N SER A 160 21.25 4.53 14.98
CA SER A 160 21.00 5.61 15.95
C SER A 160 22.22 5.88 16.83
N PHE A 161 22.87 4.83 17.32
CA PHE A 161 24.10 4.93 18.09
C PHE A 161 25.23 5.64 17.31
N SER A 162 25.27 5.45 15.99
CA SER A 162 26.22 6.14 15.10
C SER A 162 25.82 7.61 14.81
N GLY A 163 24.69 8.09 15.27
CA GLY A 163 24.23 9.47 15.11
C GLY A 163 23.33 9.70 13.87
N ASP A 164 22.96 8.67 13.13
CA ASP A 164 22.01 8.77 12.02
C ASP A 164 20.58 8.96 12.55
N LEU A 165 19.69 9.53 11.74
CA LEU A 165 18.25 9.46 11.97
C LEU A 165 17.78 8.05 11.61
N ALA A 166 17.74 7.19 12.61
CA ALA A 166 17.35 5.80 12.45
C ALA A 166 15.81 5.66 12.34
N ILE A 167 15.37 4.94 11.35
CA ILE A 167 13.95 4.72 11.07
C ILE A 167 13.70 3.22 10.86
N CYS A 168 12.66 2.69 11.50
CA CYS A 168 12.16 1.35 11.26
C CYS A 168 10.66 1.39 11.02
N ALA A 169 10.14 0.60 10.08
CA ALA A 169 8.70 0.44 9.91
C ALA A 169 8.27 -0.99 10.20
N THR A 170 7.07 -1.12 10.75
CA THR A 170 6.49 -2.40 11.17
C THR A 170 4.97 -2.35 11.16
N SER A 171 4.32 -3.39 11.66
CA SER A 171 2.88 -3.45 11.93
C SER A 171 2.64 -3.85 13.39
N GLY A 172 1.41 -3.85 13.85
CA GLY A 172 1.06 -4.18 15.24
C GLY A 172 1.74 -5.44 15.78
N PRO A 173 1.62 -6.61 15.12
CA PRO A 173 2.32 -7.82 15.55
C PRO A 173 3.85 -7.66 15.64
N GLY A 174 4.44 -6.86 14.78
CA GLY A 174 5.88 -6.62 14.78
C GLY A 174 6.33 -5.70 15.91
N VAL A 175 5.46 -4.83 16.43
CA VAL A 175 5.75 -4.04 17.64
C VAL A 175 5.99 -4.97 18.83
N CYS A 176 5.18 -6.04 18.96
CA CYS A 176 5.37 -7.03 20.01
C CYS A 176 6.77 -7.64 20.01
N LEU A 177 7.26 -8.01 18.81
CA LEU A 177 8.58 -8.62 18.64
C LEU A 177 9.74 -7.63 18.83
N LYS A 178 9.46 -6.33 18.79
CA LYS A 178 10.46 -5.26 18.97
C LYS A 178 10.52 -4.71 20.39
N SER A 179 9.66 -5.16 21.30
CA SER A 179 9.49 -4.57 22.64
C SER A 179 10.80 -4.49 23.42
N GLU A 180 11.64 -5.53 23.37
CA GLU A 180 12.94 -5.56 24.04
C GLU A 180 13.88 -4.47 23.51
N PHE A 181 14.00 -4.37 22.20
CA PHE A 181 14.82 -3.34 21.58
C PHE A 181 14.27 -1.90 21.77
N ILE A 182 12.96 -1.75 21.89
CA ILE A 182 12.34 -0.45 22.23
C ILE A 182 12.79 -0.05 23.63
N GLY A 183 12.77 -0.97 24.61
CA GLY A 183 13.29 -0.77 25.95
C GLY A 183 14.78 -0.41 25.94
N LEU A 184 15.59 -1.16 25.17
CA LEU A 184 17.02 -0.87 25.03
C LEU A 184 17.27 0.54 24.47
N ALA A 185 16.54 0.95 23.44
CA ALA A 185 16.67 2.30 22.86
C ALA A 185 16.35 3.40 23.87
N VAL A 186 15.35 3.18 24.75
CA VAL A 186 15.00 4.13 25.83
C VAL A 186 16.11 4.21 26.86
N ILE A 187 16.58 3.08 27.40
CA ILE A 187 17.65 3.05 28.43
C ILE A 187 18.95 3.62 27.88
N ALA A 188 19.27 3.38 26.62
CA ALA A 188 20.50 3.90 25.98
C ALA A 188 20.34 5.32 25.41
N GLU A 189 19.17 5.97 25.61
CA GLU A 189 18.86 7.32 25.12
C GLU A 189 19.06 7.49 23.61
N LEU A 190 18.71 6.45 22.81
CA LEU A 190 18.90 6.43 21.37
C LEU A 190 17.65 6.93 20.65
N PRO A 191 17.68 8.13 20.05
CA PRO A 191 16.52 8.68 19.33
C PRO A 191 16.30 7.95 18.01
N MET A 192 15.09 7.43 17.81
CA MET A 192 14.72 6.75 16.58
C MET A 192 13.24 6.89 16.26
N VAL A 193 12.85 6.62 15.02
CA VAL A 193 11.47 6.66 14.59
C VAL A 193 10.98 5.25 14.24
N ILE A 194 9.93 4.80 14.90
CA ILE A 194 9.26 3.54 14.59
C ILE A 194 7.91 3.85 13.97
N CYS A 195 7.73 3.50 12.71
CA CYS A 195 6.46 3.67 12.00
C CYS A 195 5.61 2.41 12.17
N ASN A 196 4.58 2.47 13.00
CA ASN A 196 3.61 1.40 13.14
C ASN A 196 2.49 1.57 12.11
N VAL A 197 2.52 0.77 11.04
CA VAL A 197 1.48 0.76 9.99
C VAL A 197 0.49 -0.34 10.33
N GLN A 198 -0.61 0.05 10.92
CA GLN A 198 -1.51 -0.76 11.72
C GLN A 198 -2.27 -1.82 10.94
N ARG A 199 -2.31 -3.01 11.51
CA ARG A 199 -3.14 -4.13 11.06
C ARG A 199 -3.51 -5.03 12.24
N GLY A 200 -4.55 -5.84 12.06
CA GLY A 200 -4.94 -6.86 13.03
C GLY A 200 -3.85 -7.91 13.27
N GLY A 201 -3.73 -8.33 14.52
CA GLY A 201 -2.90 -9.43 14.97
C GLY A 201 -3.72 -10.66 15.34
N PRO A 202 -3.09 -11.77 15.63
CA PRO A 202 -1.66 -12.08 15.49
C PRO A 202 -1.17 -12.08 14.03
N SER A 203 0.12 -12.22 13.81
CA SER A 203 0.76 -12.10 12.47
C SER A 203 0.14 -13.00 11.40
N THR A 204 -0.30 -14.20 11.78
CA THR A 204 -0.97 -15.18 10.91
C THR A 204 -2.49 -15.01 10.85
N GLY A 205 -3.06 -14.02 11.54
CA GLY A 205 -4.50 -13.79 11.64
C GLY A 205 -5.05 -13.01 10.46
N LEU A 206 -5.13 -11.69 10.60
CA LEU A 206 -5.77 -10.78 9.64
C LEU A 206 -4.77 -9.81 8.97
N PRO A 207 -3.78 -10.29 8.21
CA PRO A 207 -2.66 -9.47 7.73
C PRO A 207 -3.04 -8.33 6.78
N THR A 208 -4.23 -8.37 6.19
CA THR A 208 -4.73 -7.36 5.26
C THR A 208 -5.85 -6.50 5.83
N LYS A 209 -6.20 -6.67 7.11
CA LYS A 209 -7.26 -5.92 7.77
C LYS A 209 -6.66 -4.83 8.66
N THR A 210 -7.08 -3.60 8.41
CA THR A 210 -6.68 -2.45 9.22
C THR A 210 -7.32 -2.54 10.59
N GLU A 211 -6.49 -2.47 11.64
CA GLU A 211 -6.91 -2.49 13.04
C GLU A 211 -5.91 -1.71 13.88
N GLN A 212 -6.38 -1.11 14.97
CA GLN A 212 -5.55 -0.42 15.94
C GLN A 212 -5.83 -0.99 17.34
N GLY A 213 -5.30 -2.18 17.61
CA GLY A 213 -5.40 -2.85 18.91
C GLY A 213 -4.13 -2.70 19.79
N ASP A 214 -3.10 -2.03 19.31
CA ASP A 214 -1.75 -2.02 19.85
C ASP A 214 -1.34 -0.69 20.52
N LEU A 215 -2.25 0.28 20.61
CA LEU A 215 -1.94 1.62 21.13
C LEU A 215 -1.43 1.61 22.57
N LEU A 216 -2.08 0.87 23.45
CA LEU A 216 -1.66 0.76 24.84
C LEU A 216 -0.30 0.07 24.99
N GLN A 217 -0.03 -0.94 24.18
CA GLN A 217 1.27 -1.61 24.15
C GLN A 217 2.36 -0.65 23.68
N VAL A 218 2.10 0.13 22.63
CA VAL A 218 3.08 1.12 22.12
C VAL A 218 3.41 2.19 23.16
N LEU A 219 2.40 2.65 23.91
CA LEU A 219 2.55 3.73 24.88
C LEU A 219 3.12 3.25 26.21
N TYR A 220 2.73 2.07 26.68
CA TYR A 220 3.00 1.62 28.05
C TYR A 220 3.63 0.23 28.15
N GLY A 221 3.74 -0.51 27.06
CA GLY A 221 4.24 -1.89 27.05
C GLY A 221 5.75 -2.04 26.89
N ARG A 222 6.51 -0.96 27.03
CA ARG A 222 7.97 -0.97 26.95
C ARG A 222 8.61 -1.20 28.33
N ASN A 223 9.80 -1.76 28.34
CA ASN A 223 10.67 -1.80 29.52
C ASN A 223 11.45 -0.48 29.62
N GLY A 224 11.82 -0.12 30.85
CA GLY A 224 12.55 1.11 31.15
C GLY A 224 11.64 2.28 31.51
N ASP A 225 12.17 3.21 32.26
CA ASP A 225 11.51 4.43 32.73
C ASP A 225 11.60 5.57 31.69
#